data_4ed80163b87d88a413d5c44a15af19a7
#
_entry.id   4ed80163b87d88a413d5c44a15af19a7
#
_cell.length_a   1.000
_cell.length_b   1.000
_cell.length_c   1.000
_cell.angle_alpha   90.00
_cell.angle_beta   90.00
_cell.angle_gamma   90.00
#
_symmetry.space_group_name_H-M   'P 1'
#
loop_
_entity.id
_entity.type
_entity.pdbx_description
1 polymer ?
#
loop_
_entity_poly.entity_id
_entity_poly.type
_entity_poly.pdbx_seq_one_letter_code
_entity_poly.pdbx_strand_id
1 'polypeptide(L)'
;MKHTSIKQPYPRFLENKTRMTIGGKRYRLGNKNHPFNFLYQQRGIHAVLAAMGLIHFPTEVSRINEKVKELFDEVEDGYVYIIKNPAWKGWVKVGMAIDAFDRTNAYQTGSPFRDYVLVDKEYFEDRRFAEKFIHHKLQPLAKERNGEWFRIGTNIAVKVLCDAAKNVHPYSVPYETAV
;
A
#
# COMPACT_ATOMS: atom_id res chain seq x y z
N MET A 1 14.83 17.51 -37.26
CA MET A 1 13.58 16.72 -37.21
C MET A 1 12.48 17.62 -36.65
N LYS A 2 11.47 17.94 -37.44
CA LYS A 2 10.34 18.79 -36.99
C LYS A 2 9.46 17.98 -36.05
N HIS A 3 9.39 18.36 -34.78
CA HIS A 3 8.36 17.89 -33.89
C HIS A 3 7.01 18.32 -34.45
N THR A 4 6.29 17.39 -35.06
CA THR A 4 4.88 17.55 -35.35
C THR A 4 4.15 17.62 -34.04
N SER A 5 3.85 18.81 -33.60
CA SER A 5 2.90 19.06 -32.52
C SER A 5 1.57 18.45 -32.92
N ILE A 6 1.27 17.29 -32.41
CA ILE A 6 -0.06 16.71 -32.51
C ILE A 6 -0.97 17.67 -31.73
N LYS A 7 -1.79 18.41 -32.44
CA LYS A 7 -2.90 19.19 -31.86
C LYS A 7 -3.96 18.23 -31.34
N GLN A 8 -3.62 17.50 -30.30
CA GLN A 8 -4.67 16.88 -29.49
C GLN A 8 -5.30 17.98 -28.65
N PRO A 9 -6.64 18.00 -28.55
CA PRO A 9 -7.29 18.92 -27.64
C PRO A 9 -6.73 18.65 -26.25
N TYR A 10 -5.94 19.59 -25.73
CA TYR A 10 -5.43 19.53 -24.38
C TYR A 10 -6.62 19.28 -23.45
N PRO A 11 -6.58 18.22 -22.64
CA PRO A 11 -7.61 18.05 -21.66
C PRO A 11 -7.60 19.31 -20.79
N ARG A 12 -8.72 20.02 -20.81
CA ARG A 12 -8.89 21.17 -19.92
C ARG A 12 -8.92 20.65 -18.50
N PHE A 13 -7.81 20.76 -17.84
CA PHE A 13 -7.73 20.58 -16.39
C PHE A 13 -8.54 21.71 -15.78
N LEU A 14 -9.70 21.41 -15.27
CA LEU A 14 -10.50 22.39 -14.56
C LEU A 14 -9.86 22.56 -13.19
N GLU A 15 -9.15 23.67 -12.98
CA GLU A 15 -8.63 24.08 -11.68
C GLU A 15 -9.71 23.86 -10.60
N ASN A 16 -9.34 23.21 -9.52
CA ASN A 16 -10.22 22.83 -8.40
C ASN A 16 -11.35 21.83 -8.71
N LYS A 17 -11.40 21.25 -9.90
CA LYS A 17 -12.40 20.24 -10.22
C LYS A 17 -11.74 18.93 -10.56
N THR A 18 -12.16 17.89 -9.87
CA THR A 18 -11.70 16.51 -10.01
C THR A 18 -12.14 15.86 -11.33
N ARG A 19 -12.31 16.66 -12.39
CA ARG A 19 -12.81 16.20 -13.68
C ARG A 19 -11.88 16.63 -14.81
N MET A 20 -11.61 15.70 -15.71
CA MET A 20 -10.83 15.92 -16.91
C MET A 20 -11.69 15.59 -18.14
N THR A 21 -11.59 16.37 -19.20
CA THR A 21 -12.23 16.07 -20.49
C THR A 21 -11.16 15.71 -21.51
N ILE A 22 -11.24 14.51 -22.07
CA ILE A 22 -10.31 13.98 -23.06
C ILE A 22 -11.14 13.47 -24.23
N GLY A 23 -10.87 13.94 -25.45
CA GLY A 23 -11.61 13.52 -26.63
C GLY A 23 -13.14 13.65 -26.49
N GLY A 24 -13.63 14.70 -25.80
CA GLY A 24 -15.05 14.92 -25.54
C GLY A 24 -15.66 14.12 -24.39
N LYS A 25 -14.95 13.12 -23.83
CA LYS A 25 -15.40 12.37 -22.66
C LYS A 25 -14.88 12.98 -21.36
N ARG A 26 -15.75 13.05 -20.35
CA ARG A 26 -15.40 13.51 -19.01
C ARG A 26 -14.93 12.36 -18.15
N TYR A 27 -13.77 12.54 -17.51
CA TYR A 27 -13.20 11.61 -16.56
C TYR A 27 -13.13 12.26 -15.18
N ARG A 28 -13.47 11.52 -14.15
CA ARG A 28 -13.39 11.97 -12.75
C ARG A 28 -12.03 11.56 -12.18
N LEU A 29 -11.21 12.53 -11.78
CA LEU A 29 -9.86 12.29 -11.24
C LEU A 29 -9.83 12.10 -9.72
N GLY A 30 -10.98 12.10 -9.04
CA GLY A 30 -11.00 12.10 -7.58
C GLY A 30 -10.83 13.52 -6.99
N ASN A 31 -10.39 13.64 -5.75
CA ASN A 31 -10.09 14.93 -5.16
C ASN A 31 -8.71 15.46 -5.61
N LYS A 32 -8.38 16.71 -5.29
CA LYS A 32 -7.10 17.35 -5.68
C LYS A 32 -5.84 16.61 -5.21
N ASN A 33 -5.96 15.75 -4.21
CA ASN A 33 -4.87 14.92 -3.67
C ASN A 33 -4.84 13.52 -4.33
N HIS A 34 -5.66 13.29 -5.36
CA HIS A 34 -5.65 12.01 -6.06
C HIS A 34 -4.29 11.77 -6.73
N PRO A 35 -3.76 10.53 -6.72
CA PRO A 35 -2.49 10.18 -7.36
C PRO A 35 -2.35 10.65 -8.81
N PHE A 36 -3.43 10.69 -9.57
CA PHE A 36 -3.42 11.20 -10.94
C PHE A 36 -3.14 12.70 -11.04
N ASN A 37 -3.55 13.50 -10.05
CA ASN A 37 -3.20 14.91 -10.02
C ASN A 37 -1.71 15.10 -9.77
N PHE A 38 -1.15 14.32 -8.85
CA PHE A 38 0.28 14.30 -8.60
C PHE A 38 1.07 13.82 -9.82
N LEU A 39 0.62 12.72 -10.44
CA LEU A 39 1.23 12.18 -11.65
C LEU A 39 1.18 13.20 -12.80
N TYR A 40 0.08 13.95 -12.95
CA TYR A 40 -0.04 15.01 -13.94
C TYR A 40 0.99 16.12 -13.73
N GLN A 41 1.14 16.59 -12.49
CA GLN A 41 2.10 17.64 -12.16
C GLN A 41 3.56 17.22 -12.41
N GLN A 42 3.88 15.94 -12.13
CA GLN A 42 5.23 15.42 -12.25
C GLN A 42 5.60 14.95 -13.66
N ARG A 43 4.66 14.37 -14.38
CA ARG A 43 4.91 13.65 -15.65
C ARG A 43 4.02 14.08 -16.80
N GLY A 44 3.10 15.02 -16.57
CA GLY A 44 2.19 15.55 -17.57
C GLY A 44 1.04 14.59 -17.93
N ILE A 45 0.27 15.02 -18.95
CA ILE A 45 -0.99 14.37 -19.31
C ILE A 45 -0.82 12.95 -19.86
N HIS A 46 0.25 12.69 -20.59
CA HIS A 46 0.48 11.37 -21.19
C HIS A 46 0.62 10.28 -20.14
N ALA A 47 1.30 10.57 -19.03
CA ALA A 47 1.42 9.64 -17.92
C ALA A 47 0.07 9.33 -17.26
N VAL A 48 -0.80 10.35 -17.14
CA VAL A 48 -2.16 10.17 -16.61
C VAL A 48 -3.01 9.33 -17.56
N LEU A 49 -2.95 9.60 -18.86
CA LEU A 49 -3.69 8.83 -19.87
C LEU A 49 -3.24 7.36 -19.91
N ALA A 50 -1.95 7.12 -19.79
CA ALA A 50 -1.40 5.78 -19.71
C ALA A 50 -1.86 5.05 -18.43
N ALA A 51 -1.80 5.72 -17.28
CA ALA A 51 -2.27 5.17 -16.01
C ALA A 51 -3.77 4.89 -15.99
N MET A 52 -4.55 5.62 -16.79
CA MET A 52 -5.99 5.38 -16.99
C MET A 52 -6.29 4.31 -18.06
N GLY A 53 -5.26 3.75 -18.71
CA GLY A 53 -5.42 2.76 -19.78
C GLY A 53 -6.01 3.32 -21.07
N LEU A 54 -5.99 4.64 -21.25
CA LEU A 54 -6.56 5.33 -22.42
C LEU A 54 -5.59 5.46 -23.59
N ILE A 55 -4.30 5.32 -23.33
CA ILE A 55 -3.25 5.23 -24.32
C ILE A 55 -2.29 4.10 -23.95
N HIS A 56 -1.82 3.40 -24.98
CA HIS A 56 -0.91 2.29 -24.78
C HIS A 56 0.52 2.79 -24.95
N PHE A 57 1.23 2.98 -23.85
CA PHE A 57 2.68 3.09 -23.80
C PHE A 57 3.25 1.93 -23.00
N PRO A 58 3.34 0.72 -23.59
CA PRO A 58 3.73 -0.47 -22.83
C PRO A 58 5.09 -0.32 -22.13
N THR A 59 6.02 0.38 -22.76
CA THR A 59 7.37 0.61 -22.23
C THR A 59 7.44 1.65 -21.12
N GLU A 60 6.65 2.72 -21.17
CA GLU A 60 6.70 3.77 -20.14
C GLU A 60 5.89 3.40 -18.90
N VAL A 61 4.72 2.77 -19.06
CA VAL A 61 3.91 2.32 -17.92
C VAL A 61 4.63 1.23 -17.15
N SER A 62 5.27 0.29 -17.84
CA SER A 62 6.10 -0.74 -17.21
C SER A 62 7.26 -0.12 -16.44
N ARG A 63 7.97 0.86 -17.03
CA ARG A 63 9.07 1.57 -16.36
C ARG A 63 8.59 2.40 -15.15
N ILE A 64 7.42 3.04 -15.24
CA ILE A 64 6.84 3.78 -14.12
C ILE A 64 6.48 2.82 -12.99
N ASN A 65 5.85 1.70 -13.30
CA ASN A 65 5.49 0.69 -12.31
C ASN A 65 6.73 0.04 -11.67
N GLU A 66 7.76 -0.25 -12.48
CA GLU A 66 9.05 -0.74 -11.99
C GLU A 66 9.71 0.30 -11.06
N LYS A 67 9.76 1.58 -11.47
CA LYS A 67 10.34 2.65 -10.65
C LYS A 67 9.57 2.90 -9.37
N VAL A 68 8.23 2.86 -9.41
CA VAL A 68 7.40 2.96 -8.20
C VAL A 68 7.65 1.77 -7.28
N LYS A 69 7.81 0.58 -7.85
CA LYS A 69 8.16 -0.63 -7.09
C LYS A 69 9.56 -0.53 -6.48
N GLU A 70 10.55 -0.10 -7.26
CA GLU A 70 11.91 0.13 -6.78
C GLU A 70 11.90 1.12 -5.59
N LEU A 71 11.26 2.29 -5.75
CA LEU A 71 11.15 3.28 -4.69
C LEU A 71 10.42 2.75 -3.45
N PHE A 72 9.40 1.91 -3.64
CA PHE A 72 8.72 1.24 -2.54
C PHE A 72 9.60 0.21 -1.86
N ASP A 73 10.45 -0.46 -2.64
CA ASP A 73 11.41 -1.45 -2.14
C ASP A 73 12.63 -0.81 -1.46
N GLU A 74 13.00 0.43 -1.85
CA GLU A 74 14.04 1.23 -1.19
C GLU A 74 13.63 1.73 0.21
N VAL A 75 12.31 1.94 0.45
CA VAL A 75 11.82 2.34 1.77
C VAL A 75 11.75 1.12 2.68
N GLU A 76 12.65 1.01 3.64
CA GLU A 76 12.72 -0.11 4.57
C GLU A 76 11.83 0.10 5.79
N ASP A 77 11.74 1.34 6.25
CA ASP A 77 10.97 1.72 7.43
C ASP A 77 9.46 1.76 7.20
N GLY A 78 8.71 1.72 8.27
CA GLY A 78 7.25 1.77 8.25
C GLY A 78 6.63 1.02 9.41
N TYR A 79 5.38 0.61 9.22
CA TYR A 79 4.57 0.00 10.26
C TYR A 79 4.36 -1.49 10.01
N VAL A 80 4.40 -2.28 11.10
CA VAL A 80 3.68 -3.54 11.18
C VAL A 80 2.37 -3.27 11.89
N TYR A 81 1.27 -3.77 11.34
CA TYR A 81 -0.07 -3.49 11.83
C TYR A 81 -0.89 -4.75 12.00
N ILE A 82 -1.88 -4.66 12.86
CA ILE A 82 -2.89 -5.70 13.09
C ILE A 82 -4.24 -5.16 12.68
N ILE A 83 -4.92 -5.87 11.78
CA ILE A 83 -6.32 -5.59 11.44
C ILE A 83 -7.19 -6.81 11.72
N LYS A 84 -8.47 -6.57 11.94
CA LYS A 84 -9.51 -7.59 12.05
C LYS A 84 -10.73 -7.21 11.23
N ASN A 85 -11.54 -8.22 10.91
CA ASN A 85 -12.85 -8.03 10.33
C ASN A 85 -13.89 -8.76 11.20
N PRO A 86 -15.03 -8.13 11.57
CA PRO A 86 -16.08 -8.75 12.38
C PRO A 86 -16.67 -10.03 11.78
N ALA A 87 -16.64 -10.17 10.45
CA ALA A 87 -17.10 -11.37 9.76
C ALA A 87 -16.23 -12.61 10.09
N TRP A 88 -14.97 -12.42 10.46
CA TRP A 88 -14.01 -13.51 10.71
C TRP A 88 -13.61 -13.54 12.18
N LYS A 89 -14.53 -14.00 13.01
CA LYS A 89 -14.36 -14.06 14.46
C LYS A 89 -13.12 -14.88 14.86
N GLY A 90 -12.29 -14.29 15.69
CA GLY A 90 -11.06 -14.92 16.19
C GLY A 90 -9.87 -14.88 15.24
N TRP A 91 -10.02 -14.25 14.07
CA TRP A 91 -8.94 -14.04 13.14
C TRP A 91 -8.42 -12.59 13.19
N VAL A 92 -7.11 -12.45 13.11
CA VAL A 92 -6.43 -11.18 12.92
C VAL A 92 -5.45 -11.33 11.76
N LYS A 93 -5.28 -10.26 10.99
CA LYS A 93 -4.24 -10.17 9.98
C LYS A 93 -3.11 -9.32 10.54
N VAL A 94 -1.89 -9.81 10.36
CA VAL A 94 -0.66 -9.04 10.64
C VAL A 94 0.03 -8.78 9.32
N GLY A 95 0.25 -7.53 9.01
CA GLY A 95 0.86 -7.10 7.76
C GLY A 95 1.73 -5.87 7.97
N MET A 96 2.45 -5.48 6.92
CA MET A 96 3.31 -4.30 6.92
C MET A 96 2.85 -3.25 5.92
N ALA A 97 3.16 -1.99 6.19
CA ALA A 97 2.90 -0.87 5.29
C ALA A 97 3.80 0.32 5.62
N ILE A 98 3.99 1.22 4.66
CA ILE A 98 4.57 2.55 4.93
C ILE A 98 3.57 3.36 5.77
N ASP A 99 2.28 3.29 5.45
CA ASP A 99 1.19 3.87 6.23
C ASP A 99 0.12 2.81 6.52
N ALA A 100 -0.09 2.52 7.81
CA ALA A 100 -1.04 1.51 8.25
C ALA A 100 -2.50 1.95 8.10
N PHE A 101 -2.79 3.24 8.18
CA PHE A 101 -4.14 3.76 7.97
C PHE A 101 -4.55 3.68 6.51
N ASP A 102 -3.68 4.14 5.60
CA ASP A 102 -3.93 4.04 4.17
C ASP A 102 -4.09 2.58 3.74
N ARG A 103 -3.27 1.70 4.30
CA ARG A 103 -3.37 0.27 4.03
C ARG A 103 -4.68 -0.33 4.54
N THR A 104 -5.12 0.05 5.73
CA THR A 104 -6.42 -0.38 6.27
C THR A 104 -7.58 0.14 5.43
N ASN A 105 -7.51 1.39 4.99
CA ASN A 105 -8.50 1.98 4.09
C ASN A 105 -8.57 1.25 2.74
N ALA A 106 -7.45 0.78 2.22
CA ALA A 106 -7.43 -0.03 1.00
C ALA A 106 -8.22 -1.34 1.14
N TYR A 107 -8.20 -1.99 2.31
CA TYR A 107 -9.02 -3.17 2.58
C TYR A 107 -10.52 -2.86 2.62
N GLN A 108 -10.91 -1.65 3.03
CA GLN A 108 -12.32 -1.26 3.06
C GLN A 108 -12.97 -1.29 1.69
N THR A 109 -12.21 -1.14 0.61
CA THR A 109 -12.75 -1.16 -0.76
C THR A 109 -13.28 -2.52 -1.16
N GLY A 110 -12.73 -3.60 -0.59
CA GLY A 110 -13.17 -4.99 -0.82
C GLY A 110 -14.27 -5.48 0.13
N SER A 111 -14.62 -4.70 1.15
CA SER A 111 -15.70 -5.05 2.08
C SER A 111 -16.95 -4.21 1.82
N PRO A 112 -18.13 -4.84 1.60
CA PRO A 112 -19.36 -4.11 1.41
C PRO A 112 -19.78 -3.29 2.64
N PHE A 113 -19.35 -3.70 3.82
CA PHE A 113 -19.66 -3.03 5.10
C PHE A 113 -18.55 -2.07 5.56
N ARG A 114 -17.39 -2.05 4.88
CA ARG A 114 -16.24 -1.24 5.25
C ARG A 114 -15.86 -1.39 6.72
N ASP A 115 -15.83 -2.62 7.19
CA ASP A 115 -15.81 -3.01 8.60
C ASP A 115 -14.46 -3.58 9.07
N TYR A 116 -13.42 -3.41 8.27
CA TYR A 116 -12.07 -3.65 8.74
C TYR A 116 -11.67 -2.65 9.82
N VAL A 117 -11.12 -3.15 10.90
CA VAL A 117 -10.68 -2.34 12.04
C VAL A 117 -9.17 -2.48 12.19
N LEU A 118 -8.46 -1.35 12.14
CA LEU A 118 -7.08 -1.27 12.59
C LEU A 118 -7.09 -1.44 14.11
N VAL A 119 -6.49 -2.51 14.58
CA VAL A 119 -6.45 -2.84 16.01
C VAL A 119 -5.26 -2.15 16.66
N ASP A 120 -4.09 -2.27 16.04
CA ASP A 120 -2.84 -1.72 16.53
C ASP A 120 -1.81 -1.61 15.43
N LYS A 121 -0.79 -0.79 15.64
CA LYS A 121 0.36 -0.62 14.75
C LYS A 121 1.57 -0.14 15.50
N GLU A 122 2.74 -0.63 15.11
CA GLU A 122 4.03 -0.19 15.64
C GLU A 122 4.99 0.14 14.49
N TYR A 123 5.83 1.13 14.72
CA TYR A 123 6.82 1.57 13.74
C TYR A 123 8.11 0.77 13.88
N PHE A 124 8.75 0.43 12.73
CA PHE A 124 10.01 -0.29 12.64
C PHE A 124 10.89 0.32 11.56
N GLU A 125 12.19 0.35 11.79
CA GLU A 125 13.18 0.79 10.80
C GLU A 125 13.29 -0.19 9.62
N ASP A 126 13.10 -1.49 9.88
CA ASP A 126 12.92 -2.54 8.87
C ASP A 126 11.59 -3.25 9.11
N ARG A 127 10.54 -2.75 8.44
CA ARG A 127 9.19 -3.32 8.55
C ARG A 127 9.10 -4.75 8.01
N ARG A 128 9.94 -5.11 7.02
CA ARG A 128 9.92 -6.45 6.40
C ARG A 128 10.49 -7.49 7.35
N PHE A 129 11.61 -7.15 7.99
CA PHE A 129 12.18 -8.01 9.01
C PHE A 129 11.24 -8.13 10.21
N ALA A 130 10.70 -7.02 10.68
CA ALA A 130 9.76 -6.99 11.81
C ALA A 130 8.50 -7.84 11.56
N GLU A 131 7.89 -7.74 10.36
CA GLU A 131 6.74 -8.56 10.00
C GLU A 131 7.07 -10.06 10.04
N LYS A 132 8.18 -10.48 9.42
CA LYS A 132 8.63 -11.88 9.43
C LYS A 132 8.89 -12.38 10.84
N PHE A 133 9.55 -11.56 11.66
CA PHE A 133 9.82 -11.88 13.07
C PHE A 133 8.53 -12.06 13.86
N ILE A 134 7.57 -11.15 13.73
CA ILE A 134 6.28 -11.20 14.41
C ILE A 134 5.48 -12.42 13.93
N HIS A 135 5.45 -12.72 12.63
CA HIS A 135 4.82 -13.91 12.07
C HIS A 135 5.41 -15.18 12.67
N HIS A 136 6.75 -15.25 12.78
CA HIS A 136 7.42 -16.39 13.40
C HIS A 136 7.03 -16.57 14.89
N LYS A 137 6.93 -15.47 15.65
CA LYS A 137 6.49 -15.49 17.05
C LYS A 137 5.03 -15.85 17.21
N LEU A 138 4.16 -15.45 16.31
CA LEU A 138 2.72 -15.74 16.36
C LEU A 138 2.39 -17.17 15.95
N GLN A 139 3.18 -17.77 15.06
CA GLN A 139 2.89 -19.09 14.50
C GLN A 139 2.67 -20.18 15.55
N PRO A 140 3.52 -20.37 16.59
CA PRO A 140 3.30 -21.38 17.60
C PRO A 140 2.15 -21.05 18.57
N LEU A 141 1.71 -19.78 18.62
CA LEU A 141 0.64 -19.31 19.51
C LEU A 141 -0.74 -19.36 18.84
N ALA A 142 -0.77 -19.39 17.53
CA ALA A 142 -2.01 -19.40 16.76
C ALA A 142 -2.57 -20.81 16.63
N LYS A 143 -3.91 -20.94 16.75
CA LYS A 143 -4.62 -22.20 16.50
C LYS A 143 -4.56 -22.61 15.03
N GLU A 144 -4.49 -21.62 14.16
CA GLU A 144 -4.52 -21.80 12.70
C GLU A 144 -3.88 -20.58 12.02
N ARG A 145 -3.24 -20.80 10.86
CA ARG A 145 -2.65 -19.73 10.04
C ARG A 145 -3.05 -19.91 8.58
N ASN A 146 -3.39 -18.80 7.93
CA ASN A 146 -3.59 -18.73 6.49
C ASN A 146 -2.89 -17.47 5.94
N GLY A 147 -1.70 -17.66 5.36
CA GLY A 147 -0.86 -16.55 4.91
C GLY A 147 -0.51 -15.60 6.06
N GLU A 148 -0.99 -14.36 5.98
CA GLU A 148 -0.81 -13.31 7.00
C GLU A 148 -1.96 -13.27 8.03
N TRP A 149 -2.92 -14.18 7.95
CA TRP A 149 -4.02 -14.32 8.87
C TRP A 149 -3.73 -15.37 9.93
N PHE A 150 -4.00 -15.03 11.18
CA PHE A 150 -3.77 -15.88 12.34
C PHE A 150 -5.06 -16.02 13.15
N ARG A 151 -5.44 -17.26 13.46
CA ARG A 151 -6.54 -17.55 14.37
C ARG A 151 -6.03 -17.54 15.81
N ILE A 152 -6.10 -16.37 16.44
CA ILE A 152 -5.49 -16.09 17.75
C ILE A 152 -6.27 -14.98 18.47
N GLY A 153 -6.16 -14.93 19.79
CA GLY A 153 -6.70 -13.82 20.57
C GLY A 153 -6.03 -12.49 20.19
N THR A 154 -6.84 -11.47 19.93
CA THR A 154 -6.35 -10.14 19.53
C THR A 154 -5.32 -9.57 20.49
N ASN A 155 -5.54 -9.73 21.80
CA ASN A 155 -4.64 -9.26 22.86
C ASN A 155 -3.27 -9.97 22.83
N ILE A 156 -3.23 -11.24 22.42
CA ILE A 156 -1.97 -11.99 22.28
C ILE A 156 -1.20 -11.43 21.07
N ALA A 157 -1.88 -11.20 19.97
CA ALA A 157 -1.25 -10.62 18.78
C ALA A 157 -0.71 -9.20 19.05
N VAL A 158 -1.49 -8.35 19.71
CA VAL A 158 -1.07 -7.00 20.13
C VAL A 158 0.14 -7.06 21.05
N LYS A 159 0.11 -7.96 22.05
CA LYS A 159 1.25 -8.13 22.95
C LYS A 159 2.53 -8.49 22.20
N VAL A 160 2.46 -9.44 21.26
CA VAL A 160 3.62 -9.85 20.45
C VAL A 160 4.14 -8.68 19.62
N LEU A 161 3.24 -7.86 19.02
CA LEU A 161 3.60 -6.68 18.27
C LEU A 161 4.32 -5.64 19.14
N CYS A 162 3.74 -5.28 20.29
CA CYS A 162 4.34 -4.32 21.22
C CYS A 162 5.67 -4.82 21.80
N ASP A 163 5.78 -6.12 22.11
CA ASP A 163 7.03 -6.71 22.62
C ASP A 163 8.10 -6.71 21.51
N ALA A 164 7.72 -6.94 20.25
CA ALA A 164 8.64 -6.81 19.12
C ALA A 164 9.14 -5.37 18.96
N ALA A 165 8.26 -4.36 19.05
CA ALA A 165 8.64 -2.96 18.93
C ALA A 165 9.66 -2.52 19.99
N LYS A 166 9.62 -3.12 21.18
CA LYS A 166 10.58 -2.82 22.26
C LYS A 166 11.94 -3.49 22.07
N ASN A 167 11.98 -4.63 21.39
CA ASN A 167 13.14 -5.53 21.40
C ASN A 167 13.77 -5.73 20.01
N VAL A 168 13.08 -5.39 18.93
CA VAL A 168 13.59 -5.56 17.56
C VAL A 168 14.25 -4.28 17.11
N HIS A 169 15.56 -4.17 17.37
CA HIS A 169 16.42 -3.25 16.65
C HIS A 169 17.15 -4.03 15.57
N PRO A 170 17.33 -3.49 14.35
CA PRO A 170 17.94 -4.20 13.22
C PRO A 170 19.37 -4.72 13.49
N TYR A 171 20.00 -4.24 14.54
CA TYR A 171 21.37 -4.63 14.95
C TYR A 171 21.46 -5.58 16.16
N SER A 172 20.32 -6.09 16.68
CA SER A 172 20.31 -6.84 17.93
C SER A 172 20.05 -8.35 17.79
N VAL A 173 20.00 -8.90 16.58
CA VAL A 173 19.86 -10.34 16.40
C VAL A 173 21.14 -10.95 15.87
N PRO A 174 21.86 -11.80 16.65
CA PRO A 174 22.88 -12.67 16.08
C PRO A 174 22.21 -13.59 15.07
N TYR A 175 22.78 -13.67 13.88
CA TYR A 175 22.46 -14.69 12.89
C TYR A 175 22.75 -16.06 13.51
N GLU A 176 21.78 -16.64 14.19
CA GLU A 176 21.81 -18.07 14.45
C GLU A 176 21.16 -18.77 13.25
N THR A 177 22.03 -19.33 12.47
CA THR A 177 21.85 -20.29 11.39
C THR A 177 20.67 -21.22 11.64
N ALA A 178 19.66 -21.10 10.75
CA ALA A 178 18.72 -22.18 10.53
C ALA A 178 19.48 -23.36 9.87
N VAL A 179 19.63 -24.43 10.63
CA VAL A 179 19.94 -25.78 10.14
C VAL A 179 18.64 -26.43 9.71
#